data_e7e7321992d42edd8b1fbed0950dd3e9
#
_entry.id   e7e7321992d42edd8b1fbed0950dd3e9
#
_cell.length_a   1.000
_cell.length_b   1.000
_cell.length_c   1.000
_cell.angle_alpha   90.00
_cell.angle_beta   90.00
_cell.angle_gamma   90.00
#
_symmetry.space_group_name_H-M   'P 1'
#
loop_
_entity.id
_entity.type
_entity.pdbx_description
1 polymer ?
#
loop_
_entity_poly.entity_id
_entity_poly.type
_entity_poly.pdbx_seq_one_letter_code
_entity_poly.pdbx_strand_id
1 'polypeptide(L)'
;MYNISKYHGCGNNFVIMQEAELAEQLGVPCGEESAGAYAKFAARVCDESVGVGADGFIIVRTEPVLEMVFFNRDGSRAPMCGNGIRCFAHYCRDHKIRTGDAYPVKTLAGDMVVEVKSTDLFRAQINMGCPIFDPAAVCVESDAPDLLELELSLKDGNTLTVSSLFMGTIHTVLFVDDVEAD
;
A
#
# COMPACT_ATOMS: atom_id res chain seq x y z
N MET A 1 -20.50 3.64 -16.51
CA MET A 1 -19.20 4.37 -16.65
C MET A 1 -18.66 4.49 -15.24
N TYR A 2 -17.39 4.07 -14.99
CA TYR A 2 -16.78 4.16 -13.66
C TYR A 2 -16.14 5.52 -13.47
N ASN A 3 -16.44 6.18 -12.36
CA ASN A 3 -15.77 7.40 -11.94
C ASN A 3 -14.60 7.02 -11.03
N ILE A 4 -13.40 7.04 -11.58
CA ILE A 4 -12.18 6.60 -10.91
C ILE A 4 -11.19 7.75 -10.82
N SER A 5 -10.35 7.71 -9.80
CA SER A 5 -9.21 8.62 -9.64
C SER A 5 -7.91 7.82 -9.64
N LYS A 6 -6.86 8.36 -10.26
CA LYS A 6 -5.52 7.75 -10.27
C LYS A 6 -4.53 8.66 -9.57
N TYR A 7 -3.86 8.14 -8.55
CA TYR A 7 -2.85 8.83 -7.77
C TYR A 7 -1.54 8.04 -7.77
N HIS A 8 -0.44 8.70 -7.46
CA HIS A 8 0.83 8.02 -7.23
C HIS A 8 1.58 8.62 -6.04
N GLY A 9 2.36 7.78 -5.36
CA GLY A 9 3.31 8.17 -4.33
C GLY A 9 4.66 7.52 -4.61
N CYS A 10 5.70 8.31 -4.87
CA CYS A 10 7.04 7.81 -5.21
C CYS A 10 7.05 6.84 -6.43
N GLY A 11 6.26 7.12 -7.45
CA GLY A 11 6.15 6.29 -8.65
C GLY A 11 5.17 5.11 -8.53
N ASN A 12 4.86 4.66 -7.32
CA ASN A 12 3.88 3.60 -7.07
C ASN A 12 2.46 4.17 -7.22
N ASN A 13 1.64 3.62 -8.13
CA ASN A 13 0.39 4.23 -8.56
C ASN A 13 -0.84 3.39 -8.23
N PHE A 14 -1.95 4.08 -7.94
CA PHE A 14 -3.18 3.46 -7.44
C PHE A 14 -4.40 4.04 -8.12
N VAL A 15 -5.34 3.17 -8.47
CA VAL A 15 -6.73 3.56 -8.77
C VAL A 15 -7.49 3.61 -7.45
N ILE A 16 -8.24 4.70 -7.24
CA ILE A 16 -8.97 4.95 -5.98
C ILE A 16 -10.44 5.25 -6.30
N MET A 17 -11.35 4.63 -5.55
CA MET A 17 -12.80 4.87 -5.61
C MET A 17 -13.42 4.86 -4.22
N GLN A 18 -14.56 5.52 -4.07
CA GLN A 18 -15.42 5.35 -2.89
C GLN A 18 -16.19 4.03 -2.96
N GLU A 19 -16.33 3.34 -1.82
CA GLU A 19 -17.01 2.04 -1.76
C GLU A 19 -18.45 2.12 -2.22
N ALA A 20 -19.20 3.14 -1.79
CA ALA A 20 -20.61 3.29 -2.14
C ALA A 20 -20.82 3.36 -3.67
N GLU A 21 -19.96 4.12 -4.36
CA GLU A 21 -20.01 4.27 -5.82
C GLU A 21 -19.62 2.95 -6.54
N LEU A 22 -18.60 2.27 -6.06
CA LEU A 22 -18.17 0.97 -6.60
C LEU A 22 -19.26 -0.09 -6.41
N ALA A 23 -19.82 -0.19 -5.20
CA ALA A 23 -20.86 -1.16 -4.86
C ALA A 23 -22.11 -0.98 -5.70
N GLU A 24 -22.57 0.28 -5.87
CA GLU A 24 -23.69 0.61 -6.75
C GLU A 24 -23.44 0.14 -8.20
N GLN A 25 -22.27 0.43 -8.74
CA GLN A 25 -21.94 0.08 -10.13
C GLN A 25 -21.75 -1.43 -10.35
N LEU A 26 -21.35 -2.17 -9.33
CA LEU A 26 -21.23 -3.62 -9.37
C LEU A 26 -22.55 -4.33 -9.03
N GLY A 27 -23.55 -3.62 -8.49
CA GLY A 27 -24.80 -4.19 -8.03
C GLY A 27 -24.65 -5.10 -6.81
N VAL A 28 -23.74 -4.74 -5.90
CA VAL A 28 -23.43 -5.49 -4.67
C VAL A 28 -23.60 -4.59 -3.44
N PRO A 29 -23.82 -5.15 -2.23
CA PRO A 29 -23.82 -4.35 -1.01
C PRO A 29 -22.43 -3.80 -0.69
N CYS A 30 -22.37 -2.71 0.09
CA CYS A 30 -21.12 -2.26 0.70
C CYS A 30 -20.72 -3.24 1.83
N GLY A 31 -19.43 -3.46 2.00
CA GLY A 31 -18.92 -4.26 3.10
C GLY A 31 -18.05 -5.44 2.67
N GLU A 32 -17.61 -6.21 3.65
CA GLU A 32 -16.68 -7.34 3.46
C GLU A 32 -17.35 -8.51 2.70
N GLU A 33 -18.66 -8.64 2.73
CA GLU A 33 -19.42 -9.61 1.93
C GLU A 33 -19.20 -9.43 0.42
N SER A 34 -18.82 -8.23 -0.03
CA SER A 34 -18.52 -7.91 -1.43
C SER A 34 -17.03 -8.00 -1.77
N ALA A 35 -16.17 -8.40 -0.84
CA ALA A 35 -14.72 -8.46 -1.03
C ALA A 35 -14.30 -9.26 -2.28
N GLY A 36 -15.01 -10.36 -2.59
CA GLY A 36 -14.77 -11.16 -3.80
C GLY A 36 -15.10 -10.42 -5.12
N ALA A 37 -16.12 -9.57 -5.11
CA ALA A 37 -16.46 -8.72 -6.27
C ALA A 37 -15.43 -7.60 -6.42
N TYR A 38 -15.02 -6.99 -5.31
CA TYR A 38 -14.00 -5.95 -5.29
C TYR A 38 -12.63 -6.47 -5.76
N ALA A 39 -12.24 -7.67 -5.34
CA ALA A 39 -11.00 -8.33 -5.77
C ALA A 39 -10.97 -8.53 -7.30
N LYS A 40 -12.07 -9.02 -7.89
CA LYS A 40 -12.19 -9.19 -9.34
C LYS A 40 -12.13 -7.85 -10.08
N PHE A 41 -12.77 -6.81 -9.53
CA PHE A 41 -12.70 -5.48 -10.09
C PHE A 41 -11.27 -4.91 -10.02
N ALA A 42 -10.60 -5.06 -8.87
CA ALA A 42 -9.21 -4.64 -8.67
C ALA A 42 -8.28 -5.27 -9.71
N ALA A 43 -8.32 -6.59 -9.87
CA ALA A 43 -7.49 -7.29 -10.86
C ALA A 43 -7.74 -6.77 -12.29
N ARG A 44 -8.99 -6.47 -12.63
CA ARG A 44 -9.34 -5.99 -13.97
C ARG A 44 -8.96 -4.53 -14.19
N VAL A 45 -9.19 -3.64 -13.21
CA VAL A 45 -8.90 -2.21 -13.36
C VAL A 45 -7.40 -1.93 -13.34
N CYS A 46 -6.63 -2.73 -12.58
CA CYS A 46 -5.18 -2.62 -12.49
C CYS A 46 -4.41 -3.26 -13.66
N ASP A 47 -5.08 -4.06 -14.49
CA ASP A 47 -4.45 -4.64 -15.68
C ASP A 47 -4.06 -3.55 -16.68
N GLU A 48 -2.82 -3.59 -17.17
CA GLU A 48 -2.28 -2.59 -18.08
C GLU A 48 -2.81 -2.72 -19.51
N SER A 49 -3.26 -3.92 -19.88
CA SER A 49 -3.68 -4.23 -21.26
C SER A 49 -5.17 -3.94 -21.49
N VAL A 50 -6.02 -4.21 -20.49
CA VAL A 50 -7.48 -4.14 -20.63
C VAL A 50 -8.15 -3.23 -19.60
N GLY A 51 -7.41 -2.73 -18.62
CA GLY A 51 -7.85 -1.82 -17.57
C GLY A 51 -7.25 -0.43 -17.69
N VAL A 52 -7.13 0.24 -16.55
CA VAL A 52 -6.47 1.55 -16.41
C VAL A 52 -4.96 1.38 -16.20
N GLY A 53 -4.56 0.22 -15.70
CA GLY A 53 -3.20 -0.09 -15.28
C GLY A 53 -2.83 0.63 -13.98
N ALA A 54 -2.50 -0.13 -12.95
CA ALA A 54 -2.02 0.41 -11.67
C ALA A 54 -1.32 -0.70 -10.85
N ASP A 55 -0.52 -0.29 -9.86
CA ASP A 55 0.13 -1.20 -8.92
C ASP A 55 -0.84 -1.73 -7.86
N GLY A 56 -1.97 -1.04 -7.67
CA GLY A 56 -3.01 -1.48 -6.76
C GLY A 56 -4.30 -0.65 -6.85
N PHE A 57 -5.32 -1.17 -6.18
CA PHE A 57 -6.64 -0.58 -6.10
C PHE A 57 -7.00 -0.28 -4.65
N ILE A 58 -7.44 0.94 -4.39
CA ILE A 58 -7.83 1.41 -3.07
C ILE A 58 -9.31 1.77 -3.07
N ILE A 59 -10.06 1.19 -2.13
CA ILE A 59 -11.43 1.56 -1.86
C ILE A 59 -11.46 2.46 -0.61
N VAL A 60 -12.14 3.58 -0.72
CA VAL A 60 -12.41 4.49 0.39
C VAL A 60 -13.76 4.13 0.98
N ARG A 61 -13.77 3.49 2.13
CA ARG A 61 -14.97 3.21 2.93
C ARG A 61 -15.11 4.34 3.96
N THR A 62 -16.28 4.96 4.03
CA THR A 62 -16.53 6.10 4.93
C THR A 62 -17.40 5.71 6.13
N GLU A 63 -18.11 4.60 6.07
CA GLU A 63 -19.03 4.12 7.10
C GLU A 63 -18.69 2.68 7.52
N PRO A 64 -18.79 2.31 8.80
CA PRO A 64 -19.08 3.18 9.97
C PRO A 64 -17.88 4.04 10.40
N VAL A 65 -16.70 3.79 9.87
CA VAL A 65 -15.45 4.54 10.11
C VAL A 65 -14.70 4.71 8.80
N LEU A 66 -13.82 5.71 8.75
CA LEU A 66 -12.96 5.88 7.58
C LEU A 66 -11.96 4.72 7.50
N GLU A 67 -12.03 3.94 6.44
CA GLU A 67 -11.20 2.76 6.24
C GLU A 67 -10.58 2.75 4.83
N MET A 68 -9.30 2.41 4.75
CA MET A 68 -8.61 2.10 3.50
C MET A 68 -8.67 0.60 3.25
N VAL A 69 -9.42 0.20 2.23
CA VAL A 69 -9.50 -1.18 1.76
C VAL A 69 -8.58 -1.33 0.55
N PHE A 70 -7.48 -2.08 0.70
CA PHE A 70 -6.42 -2.13 -0.31
C PHE A 70 -6.32 -3.51 -0.97
N PHE A 71 -6.23 -3.51 -2.31
CA PHE A 71 -5.98 -4.68 -3.14
C PHE A 71 -4.73 -4.47 -4.00
N ASN A 72 -3.90 -5.49 -4.09
CA ASN A 72 -2.81 -5.54 -5.06
C ASN A 72 -3.35 -5.61 -6.49
N ARG A 73 -2.49 -5.41 -7.49
CA ARG A 73 -2.86 -5.47 -8.92
C ARG A 73 -3.45 -6.81 -9.35
N ASP A 74 -3.15 -7.91 -8.67
CA ASP A 74 -3.69 -9.25 -8.93
C ASP A 74 -5.06 -9.50 -8.28
N GLY A 75 -5.59 -8.52 -7.53
CA GLY A 75 -6.83 -8.62 -6.78
C GLY A 75 -6.68 -9.24 -5.39
N SER A 76 -5.49 -9.63 -4.97
CA SER A 76 -5.27 -10.10 -3.61
C SER A 76 -5.42 -8.95 -2.59
N ARG A 77 -6.05 -9.26 -1.45
CA ARG A 77 -6.20 -8.30 -0.36
C ARG A 77 -4.86 -8.09 0.33
N ALA A 78 -4.45 -6.85 0.52
CA ALA A 78 -3.22 -6.51 1.22
C ALA A 78 -3.51 -5.71 2.50
N PRO A 79 -2.67 -5.88 3.55
CA PRO A 79 -2.92 -5.27 4.85
C PRO A 79 -2.85 -3.74 4.82
N MET A 80 -1.84 -3.20 4.15
CA MET A 80 -1.58 -1.77 4.06
C MET A 80 -0.46 -1.50 3.05
N CYS A 81 -0.40 -0.27 2.54
CA CYS A 81 0.70 0.23 1.72
C CYS A 81 1.03 1.67 2.12
N GLY A 82 2.27 1.93 2.52
CA GLY A 82 2.73 3.27 2.94
C GLY A 82 2.58 4.34 1.85
N ASN A 83 2.85 4.00 0.58
CA ASN A 83 2.58 4.89 -0.53
C ASN A 83 1.08 5.05 -0.77
N GLY A 84 0.34 3.94 -0.69
CA GLY A 84 -1.10 3.91 -0.89
C GLY A 84 -1.88 4.76 0.10
N ILE A 85 -1.54 4.71 1.40
CA ILE A 85 -2.27 5.49 2.42
C ILE A 85 -2.02 7.01 2.26
N ARG A 86 -0.87 7.44 1.71
CA ARG A 86 -0.67 8.86 1.38
C ARG A 86 -1.52 9.27 0.18
N CYS A 87 -1.64 8.42 -0.85
CA CYS A 87 -2.55 8.64 -1.98
C CYS A 87 -4.02 8.64 -1.54
N PHE A 88 -4.41 7.72 -0.65
CA PHE A 88 -5.72 7.69 -0.02
C PHE A 88 -6.04 9.01 0.72
N ALA A 89 -5.08 9.52 1.50
CA ALA A 89 -5.25 10.78 2.22
C ALA A 89 -5.41 11.98 1.28
N HIS A 90 -4.65 12.02 0.18
CA HIS A 90 -4.80 13.03 -0.86
C HIS A 90 -6.18 12.97 -1.51
N TYR A 91 -6.62 11.78 -1.92
CA TYR A 91 -7.96 11.55 -2.43
C TYR A 91 -9.05 12.02 -1.47
N CYS A 92 -8.96 11.65 -0.17
CA CYS A 92 -9.92 12.07 0.84
C CYS A 92 -10.01 13.60 0.97
N ARG A 93 -8.91 14.30 0.80
CA ARG A 93 -8.90 15.77 0.80
C ARG A 93 -9.54 16.36 -0.44
N ASP A 94 -9.16 15.91 -1.63
CA ASP A 94 -9.69 16.39 -2.92
C ASP A 94 -11.19 16.20 -3.02
N HIS A 95 -11.68 15.07 -2.52
CA HIS A 95 -13.10 14.74 -2.49
C HIS A 95 -13.85 15.23 -1.23
N LYS A 96 -13.18 16.04 -0.37
CA LYS A 96 -13.75 16.65 0.86
C LYS A 96 -14.28 15.61 1.87
N ILE A 97 -13.79 14.39 1.83
CA ILE A 97 -14.13 13.32 2.79
C ILE A 97 -13.49 13.61 4.14
N ARG A 98 -12.22 14.04 4.13
CA ARG A 98 -11.48 14.52 5.30
C ARG A 98 -10.63 15.72 4.91
N THR A 99 -10.79 16.82 5.64
CA THR A 99 -10.10 18.09 5.40
C THR A 99 -9.24 18.52 6.59
N GLY A 100 -9.32 17.81 7.71
CA GLY A 100 -8.50 18.06 8.90
C GLY A 100 -7.04 17.69 8.69
N ASP A 101 -6.16 18.23 9.54
CA ASP A 101 -4.72 18.03 9.45
C ASP A 101 -4.25 16.71 10.09
N ALA A 102 -5.08 16.08 10.92
CA ALA A 102 -4.82 14.75 11.48
C ALA A 102 -6.13 13.97 11.66
N TYR A 103 -6.12 12.68 11.30
CA TYR A 103 -7.28 11.81 11.48
C TYR A 103 -6.89 10.33 11.42
N PRO A 104 -7.67 9.47 12.14
CA PRO A 104 -7.46 8.03 12.07
C PRO A 104 -8.03 7.46 10.77
N VAL A 105 -7.35 6.43 10.27
CA VAL A 105 -7.75 5.59 9.14
C VAL A 105 -7.61 4.14 9.56
N LYS A 106 -8.70 3.39 9.50
CA LYS A 106 -8.67 1.95 9.71
C LYS A 106 -8.04 1.26 8.50
N THR A 107 -7.18 0.28 8.74
CA THR A 107 -6.60 -0.59 7.72
C THR A 107 -6.64 -2.04 8.19
N LEU A 108 -6.37 -2.99 7.30
CA LEU A 108 -6.27 -4.40 7.70
C LEU A 108 -5.03 -4.67 8.60
N ALA A 109 -4.02 -3.79 8.56
CA ALA A 109 -2.85 -3.84 9.45
C ALA A 109 -3.07 -3.14 10.81
N GLY A 110 -4.28 -2.60 11.04
CA GLY A 110 -4.62 -1.82 12.24
C GLY A 110 -4.92 -0.36 11.93
N ASP A 111 -5.16 0.40 12.98
CA ASP A 111 -5.48 1.83 12.86
C ASP A 111 -4.20 2.64 12.63
N MET A 112 -4.22 3.47 11.62
CA MET A 112 -3.15 4.40 11.27
C MET A 112 -3.61 5.83 11.49
N VAL A 113 -2.70 6.71 11.88
CA VAL A 113 -2.96 8.15 11.94
C VAL A 113 -2.29 8.81 10.75
N VAL A 114 -3.10 9.45 9.93
CA VAL A 114 -2.62 10.33 8.86
C VAL A 114 -2.44 11.73 9.41
N GLU A 115 -1.27 12.33 9.19
CA GLU A 115 -0.99 13.74 9.46
C GLU A 115 -0.68 14.47 8.15
N VAL A 116 -1.51 15.45 7.78
CA VAL A 116 -1.30 16.28 6.59
C VAL A 116 -0.30 17.38 6.95
N LYS A 117 0.84 17.42 6.28
CA LYS A 117 1.92 18.38 6.55
C LYS A 117 1.92 19.56 5.58
N SER A 118 1.36 19.41 4.40
CA SER A 118 1.25 20.48 3.40
C SER A 118 0.10 20.19 2.43
N THR A 119 -0.51 21.26 1.92
CA THR A 119 -1.65 21.19 0.99
C THR A 119 -1.34 21.75 -0.39
N ASP A 120 -0.41 22.67 -0.53
CA ASP A 120 -0.03 23.26 -1.82
C ASP A 120 0.67 22.21 -2.70
N LEU A 121 1.73 21.59 -2.16
CA LEU A 121 2.22 20.30 -2.62
C LEU A 121 1.83 19.29 -1.55
N PHE A 122 0.84 18.45 -1.84
CA PHE A 122 0.29 17.54 -0.84
C PHE A 122 1.38 16.65 -0.23
N ARG A 123 1.50 16.72 1.09
CA ARG A 123 2.41 15.87 1.88
C ARG A 123 1.65 15.33 3.08
N ALA A 124 1.75 14.03 3.29
CA ALA A 124 1.23 13.36 4.46
C ALA A 124 2.30 12.51 5.13
N GLN A 125 2.26 12.46 6.43
CA GLN A 125 3.09 11.61 7.29
C GLN A 125 2.20 10.56 7.94
N ILE A 126 2.70 9.32 7.99
CA ILE A 126 2.05 8.20 8.64
C ILE A 126 3.07 7.54 9.55
N ASN A 127 2.68 7.26 10.80
CA ASN A 127 3.49 6.44 11.68
C ASN A 127 3.31 4.97 11.29
N MET A 128 4.36 4.37 10.75
CA MET A 128 4.39 2.98 10.29
C MET A 128 4.80 1.98 11.40
N GLY A 129 5.06 2.48 12.62
CA GLY A 129 5.63 1.68 13.69
C GLY A 129 7.14 1.53 13.58
N CYS A 130 7.67 0.45 14.16
CA CYS A 130 9.08 0.10 14.11
C CYS A 130 9.33 -1.06 13.15
N PRO A 131 10.48 -1.08 12.45
CA PRO A 131 10.88 -2.23 11.64
C PRO A 131 11.14 -3.45 12.54
N ILE A 132 10.84 -4.65 12.01
CA ILE A 132 11.09 -5.93 12.68
C ILE A 132 12.14 -6.66 11.85
N PHE A 133 13.28 -6.95 12.46
CA PHE A 133 14.43 -7.62 11.81
C PHE A 133 14.52 -9.11 12.16
N ASP A 134 13.54 -9.66 12.88
CA ASP A 134 13.45 -11.07 13.22
C ASP A 134 13.34 -11.93 11.95
N PRO A 135 14.20 -12.98 11.78
CA PRO A 135 14.15 -13.87 10.63
C PRO A 135 12.74 -14.47 10.38
N ALA A 136 12.02 -14.83 11.43
CA ALA A 136 10.68 -15.40 11.30
C ALA A 136 9.67 -14.40 10.71
N ALA A 137 9.81 -13.10 11.01
CA ALA A 137 8.94 -12.05 10.50
C ALA A 137 9.10 -11.81 8.99
N VAL A 138 10.26 -12.17 8.42
CA VAL A 138 10.57 -12.02 6.99
C VAL A 138 10.65 -13.35 6.24
N CYS A 139 10.26 -14.46 6.90
CA CYS A 139 10.25 -15.80 6.31
C CYS A 139 11.63 -16.26 5.80
N VAL A 140 12.70 -15.90 6.50
CA VAL A 140 14.09 -16.31 6.21
C VAL A 140 14.54 -17.33 7.25
N GLU A 141 15.10 -18.44 6.80
CA GLU A 141 15.78 -19.40 7.68
C GLU A 141 17.19 -18.88 7.98
N SER A 142 17.45 -18.52 9.23
CA SER A 142 18.74 -18.00 9.68
C SER A 142 18.93 -18.28 11.17
N ASP A 143 20.16 -18.64 11.54
CA ASP A 143 20.58 -18.75 12.95
C ASP A 143 21.01 -17.40 13.55
N ALA A 144 21.02 -16.33 12.74
CA ALA A 144 21.32 -14.98 13.21
C ALA A 144 20.21 -14.45 14.12
N PRO A 145 20.52 -13.67 15.15
CA PRO A 145 19.52 -13.10 16.07
C PRO A 145 18.63 -12.04 15.39
N ASP A 146 19.13 -11.42 14.33
CA ASP A 146 18.43 -10.47 13.47
C ASP A 146 19.00 -10.50 12.05
N LEU A 147 18.38 -9.79 11.13
CA LEU A 147 18.76 -9.75 9.72
C LEU A 147 19.39 -8.40 9.32
N LEU A 148 20.13 -7.77 10.22
CA LEU A 148 20.89 -6.56 9.93
C LEU A 148 22.27 -6.90 9.40
N GLU A 149 22.68 -6.23 8.30
CA GLU A 149 24.03 -6.29 7.72
C GLU A 149 24.54 -7.73 7.50
N LEU A 150 23.68 -8.60 6.97
CA LEU A 150 24.04 -9.98 6.67
C LEU A 150 24.86 -10.07 5.39
N GLU A 151 25.91 -10.88 5.44
CA GLU A 151 26.68 -11.26 4.25
C GLU A 151 25.95 -12.35 3.45
N LEU A 152 25.54 -12.01 2.24
CA LEU A 152 24.93 -12.92 1.28
C LEU A 152 25.92 -13.30 0.19
N SER A 153 26.34 -14.56 0.17
CA SER A 153 27.21 -15.07 -0.89
C SER A 153 26.41 -15.36 -2.16
N LEU A 154 26.82 -14.78 -3.27
CA LEU A 154 26.23 -15.01 -4.58
C LEU A 154 26.86 -16.21 -5.29
N LYS A 155 26.15 -16.74 -6.30
CA LYS A 155 26.64 -17.90 -7.09
C LYS A 155 27.91 -17.63 -7.90
N ASP A 156 28.20 -16.38 -8.20
CA ASP A 156 29.39 -15.91 -8.90
C ASP A 156 30.61 -15.73 -7.99
N GLY A 157 30.43 -15.96 -6.68
CA GLY A 157 31.48 -15.81 -5.66
C GLY A 157 31.54 -14.42 -5.03
N ASN A 158 30.72 -13.46 -5.46
CA ASN A 158 30.64 -12.16 -4.83
C ASN A 158 29.85 -12.23 -3.52
N THR A 159 30.07 -11.27 -2.63
CA THR A 159 29.36 -11.12 -1.37
C THR A 159 28.67 -9.76 -1.34
N LEU A 160 27.40 -9.76 -0.94
CA LEU A 160 26.60 -8.55 -0.70
C LEU A 160 26.29 -8.44 0.79
N THR A 161 26.34 -7.22 1.31
CA THR A 161 25.82 -6.92 2.65
C THR A 161 24.39 -6.41 2.53
N VAL A 162 23.45 -7.16 3.08
CA VAL A 162 22.01 -6.84 2.99
C VAL A 162 21.38 -6.77 4.38
N SER A 163 20.31 -5.99 4.51
CA SER A 163 19.44 -5.99 5.69
C SER A 163 18.02 -6.32 5.27
N SER A 164 17.42 -7.31 5.94
CA SER A 164 16.02 -7.67 5.67
C SER A 164 15.15 -7.36 6.87
N LEU A 165 13.96 -6.80 6.60
CA LEU A 165 13.05 -6.34 7.64
C LEU A 165 11.59 -6.44 7.19
N PHE A 166 10.71 -6.52 8.17
CA PHE A 166 9.28 -6.33 7.96
C PHE A 166 8.87 -4.93 8.42
N MET A 167 8.24 -4.15 7.53
CA MET A 167 7.62 -2.85 7.81
C MET A 167 6.28 -2.73 7.06
N GLY A 168 5.27 -3.49 7.51
CA GLY A 168 4.01 -3.63 6.80
C GLY A 168 4.07 -4.57 5.58
N THR A 169 5.23 -4.74 4.99
CA THR A 169 5.62 -5.77 4.03
C THR A 169 7.11 -6.11 4.22
N ILE A 170 7.57 -7.17 3.58
CA ILE A 170 8.98 -7.60 3.65
C ILE A 170 9.81 -6.73 2.69
N HIS A 171 10.94 -6.27 3.19
CA HIS A 171 11.94 -5.53 2.43
C HIS A 171 13.31 -6.15 2.63
N THR A 172 14.10 -6.21 1.57
CA THR A 172 15.56 -6.42 1.65
C THR A 172 16.23 -5.19 1.08
N VAL A 173 17.11 -4.58 1.86
CA VAL A 173 17.79 -3.33 1.56
C VAL A 173 19.28 -3.62 1.32
N LEU A 174 19.78 -3.13 0.22
CA LEU A 174 21.19 -3.11 -0.15
C LEU A 174 21.60 -1.65 -0.37
N PHE A 175 22.64 -1.20 0.32
CA PHE A 175 23.22 0.11 0.07
C PHE A 175 24.31 -0.02 -1.01
N VAL A 176 24.20 0.78 -2.05
CA VAL A 176 25.13 0.79 -3.19
C VAL A 176 25.56 2.23 -3.48
N ASP A 177 26.75 2.38 -4.05
CA ASP A 177 27.27 3.70 -4.44
C ASP A 177 26.56 4.25 -5.68
N ASP A 178 26.11 3.36 -6.58
CA ASP A 178 25.40 3.69 -7.79
C ASP A 178 24.22 2.72 -7.99
N VAL A 179 22.98 3.24 -8.00
CA VAL A 179 21.77 2.43 -8.18
C VAL A 179 21.55 1.98 -9.63
N GLU A 180 22.24 2.60 -10.58
CA GLU A 180 22.18 2.27 -12.02
C GLU A 180 23.32 1.29 -12.43
N ALA A 181 24.21 0.94 -11.49
CA ALA A 181 25.25 -0.07 -11.73
C ALA A 181 24.65 -1.48 -11.73
N ASP A 182 25.01 -2.28 -12.75
CA ASP A 182 24.65 -3.70 -12.86
C ASP A 182 25.38 -4.59 -11.83
#